data_0ce77396c934216e3ecc826afb49e4c1
#
_entry.id   0ce77396c934216e3ecc826afb49e4c1
#
_cell.length_a   1.000
_cell.length_b   1.000
_cell.length_c   1.000
_cell.angle_alpha   90.00
_cell.angle_beta   90.00
_cell.angle_gamma   90.00
#
_symmetry.space_group_name_H-M   'P 1'
#
loop_
_entity.id
_entity.type
_entity.pdbx_description
1 polymer ?
#
loop_
_entity_poly.entity_id
_entity_poly.type
_entity_poly.pdbx_seq_one_letter_code
_entity_poly.pdbx_strand_id
1 'polypeptide(L)'
;MEYTIEDFEQSMTVFYFKRTGEIKNITYGISDMSFYGNNQEDYELIIDFIVIDKDPFAFDRIGDFIVDLDTKSLVYRYNDDYKKYLR
;
A
#
# COMPACT_ATOMS: atom_id res chain seq x y z
N MET A 1 -14.82 -14.60 4.01
CA MET A 1 -14.15 -14.16 5.25
C MET A 1 -14.79 -12.88 5.73
N GLU A 2 -15.06 -12.82 7.01
CA GLU A 2 -15.68 -11.64 7.58
C GLU A 2 -14.67 -10.85 8.39
N TYR A 3 -14.76 -9.54 8.26
CA TYR A 3 -13.90 -8.62 9.03
C TYR A 3 -14.74 -7.98 10.13
N THR A 4 -14.15 -7.82 11.30
CA THR A 4 -14.79 -7.13 12.40
C THR A 4 -14.56 -5.62 12.28
N ILE A 5 -15.28 -4.86 13.11
CA ILE A 5 -15.06 -3.41 13.19
C ILE A 5 -13.62 -3.14 13.65
N GLU A 6 -13.10 -3.95 14.58
CA GLU A 6 -11.73 -3.81 15.05
C GLU A 6 -10.73 -4.01 13.91
N ASP A 7 -10.98 -4.97 13.02
CA ASP A 7 -10.11 -5.19 11.87
C ASP A 7 -10.03 -3.94 11.01
N PHE A 8 -11.17 -3.29 10.76
CA PHE A 8 -11.20 -2.06 10.00
C PHE A 8 -10.46 -0.93 10.71
N GLU A 9 -10.64 -0.81 12.02
CA GLU A 9 -10.03 0.27 12.77
C GLU A 9 -8.52 0.12 12.89
N GLN A 10 -8.01 -1.11 12.83
CA GLN A 10 -6.59 -1.38 13.00
C GLN A 10 -5.87 -1.69 11.71
N SER A 11 -6.54 -1.47 10.59
CA SER A 11 -5.96 -1.78 9.28
C SER A 11 -5.91 -0.56 8.39
N MET A 12 -5.05 -0.62 7.40
CA MET A 12 -5.07 0.33 6.30
C MET A 12 -4.74 -0.41 5.00
N THR A 13 -5.21 0.13 3.90
CA THR A 13 -5.01 -0.46 2.58
C THR A 13 -4.06 0.42 1.80
N VAL A 14 -3.01 -0.19 1.27
CA VAL A 14 -2.00 0.51 0.47
C VAL A 14 -2.18 0.12 -0.98
N PHE A 15 -2.44 1.11 -1.83
CA PHE A 15 -2.53 0.92 -3.26
C PHE A 15 -1.20 1.32 -3.89
N TYR A 16 -0.64 0.43 -4.68
CA TYR A 16 0.70 0.63 -5.22
C TYR A 16 0.78 0.18 -6.69
N PHE A 17 1.77 0.71 -7.40
CA PHE A 17 1.99 0.34 -8.79
C PHE A 17 2.66 -1.03 -8.87
N LYS A 18 2.07 -1.92 -9.63
CA LYS A 18 2.53 -3.30 -9.77
C LYS A 18 3.96 -3.42 -10.28
N ARG A 19 4.38 -2.47 -11.06
CA ARG A 19 5.67 -2.51 -11.72
C ARG A 19 6.81 -2.07 -10.81
N THR A 20 6.57 -1.08 -9.98
CA THR A 20 7.64 -0.45 -9.20
C THR A 20 7.48 -0.60 -7.70
N GLY A 21 6.26 -0.84 -7.22
CA GLY A 21 5.99 -0.82 -5.80
C GLY A 21 5.74 0.57 -5.23
N GLU A 22 5.84 1.61 -6.05
CA GLU A 22 5.57 2.96 -5.58
C GLU A 22 4.12 3.09 -5.13
N ILE A 23 3.92 3.79 -4.03
CA ILE A 23 2.59 3.94 -3.45
C ILE A 23 1.80 5.00 -4.20
N LYS A 24 0.60 4.62 -4.65
CA LYS A 24 -0.31 5.56 -5.26
C LYS A 24 -1.09 6.32 -4.19
N ASN A 25 -1.68 5.58 -3.25
CA ASN A 25 -2.39 6.17 -2.12
C ASN A 25 -2.61 5.12 -1.04
N ILE A 26 -2.92 5.61 0.15
CA ILE A 26 -3.24 4.76 1.30
C ILE A 26 -4.57 5.24 1.86
N THR A 27 -5.42 4.29 2.27
CA THR A 27 -6.67 4.62 2.95
C THR A 27 -6.77 3.80 4.22
N TYR A 28 -7.34 4.38 5.27
CA TYR A 28 -7.60 3.65 6.50
C TYR A 28 -8.73 2.66 6.29
N GLY A 29 -8.67 1.55 7.01
CA GLY A 29 -9.66 0.49 6.91
C GLY A 29 -9.27 -0.54 5.85
N ILE A 30 -10.19 -1.47 5.60
CA ILE A 30 -9.99 -2.55 4.64
C ILE A 30 -10.72 -2.18 3.35
N SER A 31 -9.99 -2.15 2.25
CA SER A 31 -10.54 -1.79 0.96
C SER A 31 -9.93 -2.68 -0.12
N ASP A 32 -10.44 -2.55 -1.33
CA ASP A 32 -9.91 -3.28 -2.48
C ASP A 32 -10.00 -2.39 -3.72
N MET A 33 -9.81 -2.98 -4.91
CA MET A 33 -9.79 -2.19 -6.13
C MET A 33 -11.12 -1.51 -6.44
N SER A 34 -12.22 -1.93 -5.81
CA SER A 34 -13.50 -1.25 -5.98
C SER A 34 -13.47 0.19 -5.45
N PHE A 35 -12.46 0.52 -4.65
CA PHE A 35 -12.20 1.89 -4.20
C PHE A 35 -12.20 2.88 -5.37
N TYR A 36 -11.75 2.44 -6.54
CA TYR A 36 -11.63 3.32 -7.71
C TYR A 36 -12.91 3.45 -8.52
N GLY A 37 -13.96 2.73 -8.13
CA GLY A 37 -15.28 2.87 -8.76
C GLY A 37 -15.24 2.65 -10.26
N ASN A 38 -15.68 3.65 -11.03
CA ASN A 38 -15.76 3.55 -12.48
C ASN A 38 -14.41 3.37 -13.16
N ASN A 39 -13.32 3.70 -12.48
CA ASN A 39 -11.98 3.58 -13.03
C ASN A 39 -11.30 2.28 -12.64
N GLN A 40 -12.01 1.38 -11.96
CA GLN A 40 -11.44 0.15 -11.47
C GLN A 40 -10.76 -0.69 -12.55
N GLU A 41 -11.41 -0.85 -13.68
CA GLU A 41 -10.86 -1.66 -14.77
C GLU A 41 -9.52 -1.13 -15.28
N ASP A 42 -9.41 0.18 -15.38
CA ASP A 42 -8.17 0.81 -15.84
C ASP A 42 -7.05 0.65 -14.82
N TYR A 43 -7.37 0.87 -13.55
CA TYR A 43 -6.36 0.81 -12.50
C TYR A 43 -5.92 -0.62 -12.19
N GLU A 44 -6.78 -1.61 -12.35
CA GLU A 44 -6.40 -3.01 -12.13
C GLU A 44 -5.25 -3.47 -13.00
N LEU A 45 -5.04 -2.82 -14.13
CA LEU A 45 -3.94 -3.15 -15.02
C LEU A 45 -2.59 -2.73 -14.47
N ILE A 46 -2.55 -1.68 -13.64
CA ILE A 46 -1.29 -1.10 -13.17
C ILE A 46 -1.17 -1.01 -11.66
N ILE A 47 -2.27 -1.14 -10.94
CA ILE A 47 -2.32 -0.97 -9.48
C ILE A 47 -2.75 -2.27 -8.82
N ASP A 48 -2.13 -2.57 -7.69
CA ASP A 48 -2.58 -3.65 -6.81
C ASP A 48 -2.66 -3.07 -5.39
N PHE A 49 -3.05 -3.88 -4.44
CA PHE A 49 -3.21 -3.41 -3.08
C PHE A 49 -2.79 -4.46 -2.06
N ILE A 50 -2.45 -3.98 -0.87
CA ILE A 50 -2.22 -4.84 0.29
C ILE A 50 -2.95 -4.22 1.48
N VAL A 51 -3.40 -5.06 2.40
CA VAL A 51 -4.02 -4.63 3.65
C VAL A 51 -3.04 -4.95 4.76
N ILE A 52 -2.64 -3.94 5.51
CA ILE A 52 -1.65 -4.06 6.57
C ILE A 52 -2.18 -3.43 7.85
N ASP A 53 -1.44 -3.60 8.94
CA ASP A 53 -1.77 -2.94 10.19
C ASP A 53 -1.68 -1.42 10.02
N LYS A 54 -2.59 -0.72 10.68
CA LYS A 54 -2.65 0.73 10.61
C LYS A 54 -1.34 1.35 11.11
N ASP A 55 -0.76 2.20 10.28
CA ASP A 55 0.50 2.87 10.57
C ASP A 55 0.38 4.35 10.20
N PRO A 56 0.02 5.21 11.15
CA PRO A 56 -0.14 6.65 10.88
C PRO A 56 1.14 7.31 10.38
N PHE A 57 2.29 6.81 10.80
CA PHE A 57 3.57 7.35 10.34
C PHE A 57 3.73 7.15 8.84
N ALA A 58 3.45 5.94 8.36
CA ALA A 58 3.52 5.64 6.93
C ALA A 58 2.44 6.39 6.15
N PHE A 59 1.24 6.49 6.73
CA PHE A 59 0.14 7.21 6.10
C PHE A 59 0.49 8.67 5.83
N ASP A 60 1.16 9.31 6.79
CA ASP A 60 1.54 10.72 6.67
C ASP A 60 2.77 10.92 5.77
N ARG A 61 3.52 9.86 5.52
CA ARG A 61 4.79 9.94 4.79
C ARG A 61 4.83 8.99 3.61
N ILE A 62 3.78 8.98 2.82
CA ILE A 62 3.65 8.07 1.68
C ILE A 62 4.88 8.09 0.78
N GLY A 63 5.44 9.26 0.54
CA GLY A 63 6.61 9.40 -0.34
C GLY A 63 7.87 8.74 0.18
N ASP A 64 7.92 8.43 1.47
CA ASP A 64 9.11 7.83 2.08
C ASP A 64 9.04 6.30 2.13
N PHE A 65 7.95 5.71 1.68
CA PHE A 65 7.73 4.27 1.72
C PHE A 65 7.51 3.71 0.33
N ILE A 66 7.73 2.40 0.21
CA ILE A 66 7.52 1.68 -1.03
C ILE A 66 7.06 0.26 -0.67
N VAL A 67 6.34 -0.39 -1.57
CA VAL A 67 5.94 -1.78 -1.37
C VAL A 67 7.00 -2.69 -1.98
N ASP A 68 7.54 -3.60 -1.17
CA ASP A 68 8.45 -4.63 -1.66
C ASP A 68 7.61 -5.64 -2.43
N LEU A 69 7.87 -5.76 -3.74
CA LEU A 69 7.05 -6.61 -4.60
C LEU A 69 7.23 -8.10 -4.33
N ASP A 70 8.36 -8.49 -3.76
CA ASP A 70 8.63 -9.89 -3.45
C ASP A 70 7.89 -10.34 -2.21
N THR A 71 7.91 -9.54 -1.16
CA THR A 71 7.29 -9.89 0.12
C THR A 71 5.89 -9.32 0.29
N LYS A 72 5.49 -8.39 -0.59
CA LYS A 72 4.21 -7.68 -0.51
C LYS A 72 4.06 -6.98 0.83
N SER A 73 5.11 -6.31 1.26
CA SER A 73 5.10 -5.59 2.52
C SER A 73 5.58 -4.16 2.31
N LEU A 74 5.16 -3.28 3.22
CA LEU A 74 5.54 -1.89 3.19
C LEU A 74 6.92 -1.73 3.83
N VAL A 75 7.83 -1.08 3.12
CA VAL A 75 9.19 -0.85 3.62
C VAL A 75 9.55 0.61 3.47
N TYR A 76 10.43 1.09 4.34
CA TYR A 76 10.93 2.46 4.31
C TYR A 76 12.00 2.55 3.23
N ARG A 77 11.80 3.42 2.24
CA ARG A 77 12.68 3.47 1.06
C ARG A 77 14.06 4.04 1.35
N TYR A 78 14.26 4.63 2.52
CA TYR A 78 15.53 5.24 2.89
C TYR A 78 16.32 4.44 3.92
N ASN A 79 15.94 3.16 4.16
CA ASN A 79 16.73 2.34 5.06
C ASN A 79 18.09 2.01 4.44
N ASP A 80 19.04 1.59 5.27
CA ASP A 80 20.42 1.40 4.82
C ASP A 80 20.55 0.37 3.70
N ASP A 81 19.81 -0.73 3.80
CA ASP A 81 19.87 -1.77 2.79
C ASP A 81 19.34 -1.27 1.45
N TYR A 82 18.27 -0.50 1.49
CA TYR A 82 17.68 0.07 0.29
C TYR A 82 18.61 1.08 -0.35
N LYS A 83 19.26 1.91 0.45
CA LYS A 83 20.17 2.94 -0.06
C LYS A 83 21.30 2.39 -0.89
N LYS A 84 21.72 1.16 -0.63
CA LYS A 84 22.80 0.54 -1.40
C LYS A 84 22.44 0.40 -2.87
N TYR A 85 21.18 0.34 -3.19
CA TYR A 85 20.70 0.13 -4.55
C TYR A 85 20.25 1.42 -5.23
N LEU A 86 20.32 2.53 -4.55
CA LEU A 86 19.84 3.82 -5.08
C LEU A 86 20.91 4.65 -5.77
N ARG A 87 22.08 4.12 -5.91
CA ARG A 87 23.20 4.86 -6.52
C ARG A 87 23.13 4.87 -8.02
#